data_56a4445afb4e832f3fcb796258a4c5b1
#
_entry.id   56a4445afb4e832f3fcb796258a4c5b1
#
_cell.length_a   1.000
_cell.length_b   1.000
_cell.length_c   1.000
_cell.angle_alpha   90.00
_cell.angle_beta   90.00
_cell.angle_gamma   90.00
#
_symmetry.space_group_name_H-M   'P 1'
#
loop_
_entity.id
_entity.type
_entity.pdbx_description
1 polymer ?
#
loop_
_entity_poly.entity_id
_entity_poly.type
_entity_poly.pdbx_seq_one_letter_code
_entity_poly.pdbx_strand_id
1 'polypeptide(L)'
;MAQEAKAAGYRAVLFKSNDFSCHDRAYLLRQAVPGIELFGSIVLNRATGATLNTYAVEKALATTGNLCRTVWMPTLDAEYAVRTFKQNTPFIRVSDGNGKLLPETLHIMELCAQADVAFATGHSSPTESLLMAQAAHDMGFKKCIITHPNALIWKMSPAQLERAASLGAWIEFCYLGRFWGEDSAMPTYPRQSLQEATEILRVAPERTFITTDLGQVGMPRPVAGMRQARNELLKAGFSAACLKSMLSDTPAYLIGLEK
;
A
#
# COMPACT_ATOMS: atom_id res chain seq x y z
N MET A 1 12.51 10.68 -10.45
CA MET A 1 12.06 9.33 -10.07
C MET A 1 11.58 8.54 -11.30
N ALA A 2 10.61 9.01 -12.11
CA ALA A 2 10.13 8.28 -13.29
C ALA A 2 11.25 7.94 -14.31
N GLN A 3 12.12 8.90 -14.67
CA GLN A 3 13.28 8.66 -15.53
C GLN A 3 14.26 7.64 -14.95
N GLU A 4 14.50 7.70 -13.63
CA GLU A 4 15.36 6.78 -12.91
C GLU A 4 14.78 5.36 -12.89
N ALA A 5 13.46 5.22 -12.66
CA ALA A 5 12.76 3.94 -12.72
C ALA A 5 12.83 3.34 -14.13
N LYS A 6 12.57 4.15 -15.17
CA LYS A 6 12.71 3.73 -16.58
C LYS A 6 14.12 3.24 -16.87
N ALA A 7 15.15 4.00 -16.48
CA ALA A 7 16.55 3.64 -16.69
C ALA A 7 16.95 2.35 -15.94
N ALA A 8 16.26 2.04 -14.82
CA ALA A 8 16.44 0.81 -14.06
C ALA A 8 15.61 -0.37 -14.58
N GLY A 9 14.89 -0.21 -15.70
CA GLY A 9 14.10 -1.27 -16.34
C GLY A 9 12.74 -1.57 -15.70
N TYR A 10 12.18 -0.61 -14.96
CA TYR A 10 10.81 -0.74 -14.44
C TYR A 10 9.80 -0.65 -15.58
N ARG A 11 8.81 -1.55 -15.58
CA ARG A 11 7.67 -1.48 -16.50
C ARG A 11 6.67 -0.42 -16.06
N ALA A 12 6.46 -0.30 -14.76
CA ALA A 12 5.47 0.63 -14.20
C ALA A 12 5.89 1.16 -12.83
N VAL A 13 5.28 2.29 -12.44
CA VAL A 13 5.34 2.85 -11.09
C VAL A 13 3.95 3.36 -10.70
N LEU A 14 3.52 3.04 -9.48
CA LEU A 14 2.36 3.63 -8.85
C LEU A 14 2.80 4.75 -7.90
N PHE A 15 2.29 5.95 -8.10
CA PHE A 15 2.48 7.08 -7.21
C PHE A 15 1.42 7.10 -6.12
N LYS A 16 1.86 7.40 -4.91
CA LYS A 16 1.02 7.65 -3.74
C LYS A 16 1.32 9.03 -3.16
N SER A 17 0.30 9.71 -2.67
CA SER A 17 0.41 10.92 -1.85
C SER A 17 -0.58 10.81 -0.70
N ASN A 18 -0.18 11.26 0.49
CA ASN A 18 -1.09 11.27 1.64
C ASN A 18 -2.08 12.44 1.61
N ASP A 19 -1.84 13.46 0.76
CA ASP A 19 -2.62 14.69 0.76
C ASP A 19 -3.55 14.81 -0.45
N PHE A 20 -3.09 14.42 -1.64
CA PHE A 20 -3.82 14.61 -2.89
C PHE A 20 -3.81 13.35 -3.74
N SER A 21 -4.84 13.20 -4.58
CA SER A 21 -4.79 12.22 -5.65
C SER A 21 -3.60 12.50 -6.58
N CYS A 22 -3.06 11.47 -7.22
CA CYS A 22 -1.88 11.60 -8.08
C CYS A 22 -2.03 10.97 -9.46
N HIS A 23 -3.25 10.70 -9.89
CA HIS A 23 -3.51 10.20 -11.25
C HIS A 23 -3.31 11.26 -12.34
N ASP A 24 -3.62 12.53 -12.07
CA ASP A 24 -3.29 13.67 -12.91
C ASP A 24 -1.78 13.86 -13.09
N ARG A 25 -1.04 13.77 -11.98
CA ARG A 25 0.44 13.78 -12.00
C ARG A 25 1.00 12.62 -12.84
N ALA A 26 0.42 11.44 -12.70
CA ALA A 26 0.81 10.27 -13.51
C ALA A 26 0.59 10.53 -15.01
N TYR A 27 -0.53 11.15 -15.38
CA TYR A 27 -0.81 11.53 -16.77
C TYR A 27 0.27 12.47 -17.33
N LEU A 28 0.56 13.56 -16.65
CA LEU A 28 1.57 14.54 -17.09
C LEU A 28 2.96 13.92 -17.20
N LEU A 29 3.33 13.06 -16.25
CA LEU A 29 4.62 12.40 -16.26
C LEU A 29 4.76 11.36 -17.38
N ARG A 30 3.67 10.69 -17.81
CA ARG A 30 3.68 9.81 -18.98
C ARG A 30 4.06 10.57 -20.25
N GLN A 31 3.60 11.83 -20.40
CA GLN A 31 3.97 12.67 -21.54
C GLN A 31 5.46 13.04 -21.50
N ALA A 32 5.99 13.33 -20.30
CA ALA A 32 7.38 13.74 -20.12
C ALA A 32 8.39 12.57 -20.15
N VAL A 33 7.95 11.36 -19.82
CA VAL A 33 8.81 10.16 -19.74
C VAL A 33 8.13 8.98 -20.43
N PRO A 34 8.08 8.97 -21.78
CA PRO A 34 7.46 7.87 -22.51
C PRO A 34 8.23 6.55 -22.34
N GLY A 35 7.52 5.42 -22.45
CA GLY A 35 8.11 4.07 -22.37
C GLY A 35 8.25 3.53 -20.94
N ILE A 36 7.54 4.11 -20.00
CA ILE A 36 7.24 3.54 -18.68
C ILE A 36 5.78 3.85 -18.35
N GLU A 37 5.06 2.87 -17.79
CA GLU A 37 3.69 3.06 -17.34
C GLU A 37 3.69 3.73 -15.95
N LEU A 38 2.96 4.83 -15.82
CA LEU A 38 2.86 5.58 -14.57
C LEU A 38 1.40 5.68 -14.15
N PHE A 39 1.12 5.25 -12.95
CA PHE A 39 -0.21 5.23 -12.37
C PHE A 39 -0.26 6.08 -11.11
N GLY A 40 -1.44 6.52 -10.75
CA GLY A 40 -1.72 7.25 -9.53
C GLY A 40 -2.67 6.49 -8.62
N SER A 41 -2.97 7.13 -7.53
CA SER A 41 -3.83 6.61 -6.48
C SER A 41 -4.56 7.76 -5.78
N ILE A 42 -5.49 7.42 -4.92
CA ILE A 42 -6.12 8.33 -3.96
C ILE A 42 -5.98 7.75 -2.56
N VAL A 43 -5.70 8.61 -1.58
CA VAL A 43 -5.69 8.27 -0.14
C VAL A 43 -6.78 9.07 0.54
N LEU A 44 -7.64 8.42 1.31
CA LEU A 44 -8.83 9.03 1.91
C LEU A 44 -8.50 9.70 3.26
N ASN A 45 -7.42 10.47 3.29
CA ASN A 45 -7.10 11.36 4.40
C ASN A 45 -7.97 12.64 4.34
N ARG A 46 -7.91 13.46 5.37
CA ARG A 46 -8.71 14.68 5.53
C ARG A 46 -8.52 15.70 4.40
N ALA A 47 -7.38 15.66 3.69
CA ALA A 47 -7.17 16.47 2.49
C ALA A 47 -8.15 16.13 1.34
N THR A 48 -8.71 14.93 1.34
CA THR A 48 -9.74 14.50 0.37
C THR A 48 -11.17 14.61 0.91
N GLY A 49 -11.35 14.89 2.20
CA GLY A 49 -12.65 15.06 2.85
C GLY A 49 -12.59 14.84 4.36
N ALA A 50 -13.46 15.47 5.11
CA ALA A 50 -13.52 15.36 6.58
C ALA A 50 -13.95 13.96 7.07
N THR A 51 -14.56 13.18 6.19
CA THR A 51 -15.00 11.78 6.41
C THR A 51 -14.57 10.93 5.22
N LEU A 52 -14.93 9.64 5.19
CA LEU A 52 -14.75 8.81 4.01
C LEU A 52 -15.53 9.41 2.83
N ASN A 53 -14.80 9.94 1.87
CA ASN A 53 -15.37 10.66 0.72
C ASN A 53 -15.56 9.69 -0.47
N THR A 54 -16.71 9.02 -0.51
CA THR A 54 -17.08 8.09 -1.60
C THR A 54 -17.12 8.79 -2.96
N TYR A 55 -17.61 10.04 -3.00
CA TYR A 55 -17.66 10.81 -4.23
C TYR A 55 -16.27 11.12 -4.81
N ALA A 56 -15.29 11.39 -3.96
CA ALA A 56 -13.90 11.54 -4.41
C ALA A 56 -13.36 10.25 -5.04
N VAL A 57 -13.74 9.09 -4.50
CA VAL A 57 -13.39 7.77 -5.08
C VAL A 57 -14.06 7.59 -6.45
N GLU A 58 -15.37 7.83 -6.56
CA GLU A 58 -16.09 7.76 -7.84
C GLU A 58 -15.41 8.64 -8.91
N LYS A 59 -15.05 9.88 -8.57
CA LYS A 59 -14.36 10.79 -9.50
C LYS A 59 -12.97 10.32 -9.86
N ALA A 60 -12.20 9.80 -8.90
CA ALA A 60 -10.87 9.26 -9.16
C ALA A 60 -10.92 8.05 -10.12
N LEU A 61 -11.90 7.16 -9.92
CA LEU A 61 -12.08 5.97 -10.77
C LEU A 61 -12.64 6.32 -12.16
N ALA A 62 -13.48 7.36 -12.27
CA ALA A 62 -14.04 7.82 -13.54
C ALA A 62 -13.09 8.71 -14.37
N THR A 63 -11.90 9.06 -13.85
CA THR A 63 -10.94 9.90 -14.57
C THR A 63 -10.44 9.18 -15.81
N THR A 64 -10.47 9.87 -16.95
CA THR A 64 -10.05 9.35 -18.25
C THR A 64 -8.63 8.79 -18.20
N GLY A 65 -8.42 7.65 -18.85
CA GLY A 65 -7.14 6.95 -18.93
C GLY A 65 -6.93 5.88 -17.85
N ASN A 66 -7.90 5.66 -16.96
CA ASN A 66 -7.84 4.63 -15.92
C ASN A 66 -6.54 4.68 -15.11
N LEU A 67 -6.10 5.89 -14.72
CA LEU A 67 -4.81 6.09 -14.07
C LEU A 67 -4.85 5.90 -12.56
N CYS A 68 -6.03 5.97 -11.94
CA CYS A 68 -6.20 5.62 -10.53
C CYS A 68 -6.23 4.10 -10.40
N ARG A 69 -5.19 3.50 -9.80
CA ARG A 69 -5.06 2.03 -9.71
C ARG A 69 -5.08 1.50 -8.28
N THR A 70 -5.13 2.38 -7.30
CA THR A 70 -5.31 1.99 -5.90
C THR A 70 -6.06 3.09 -5.15
N VAL A 71 -7.01 2.66 -4.33
CA VAL A 71 -7.72 3.49 -3.34
C VAL A 71 -7.23 3.05 -1.96
N TRP A 72 -6.57 3.94 -1.23
CA TRP A 72 -6.21 3.70 0.17
C TRP A 72 -7.24 4.26 1.12
N MET A 73 -7.66 3.46 2.07
CA MET A 73 -8.33 3.96 3.27
C MET A 73 -7.42 4.97 4.00
N PRO A 74 -7.95 5.73 4.97
CA PRO A 74 -7.15 6.74 5.66
C PRO A 74 -5.82 6.19 6.16
N THR A 75 -4.76 6.99 6.01
CA THR A 75 -3.42 6.68 6.50
C THR A 75 -3.10 7.53 7.73
N LEU A 76 -2.50 8.70 7.56
CA LEU A 76 -2.11 9.57 8.68
C LEU A 76 -3.32 10.06 9.50
N ASP A 77 -4.47 10.21 8.87
CA ASP A 77 -5.72 10.62 9.51
C ASP A 77 -6.62 9.44 9.94
N ALA A 78 -6.17 8.20 9.84
CA ALA A 78 -6.90 7.05 10.37
C ALA A 78 -7.05 7.14 11.89
N GLU A 79 -8.21 6.80 12.45
CA GLU A 79 -8.43 6.81 13.92
C GLU A 79 -7.32 6.05 14.66
N TYR A 80 -6.98 4.85 14.17
CA TYR A 80 -5.94 4.04 14.80
C TYR A 80 -4.57 4.72 14.78
N ALA A 81 -4.17 5.33 13.65
CA ALA A 81 -2.91 6.06 13.55
C ALA A 81 -2.87 7.27 14.49
N VAL A 82 -3.90 8.12 14.45
CA VAL A 82 -4.01 9.32 15.30
C VAL A 82 -3.92 8.95 16.79
N ARG A 83 -4.64 7.91 17.21
CA ARG A 83 -4.61 7.44 18.62
C ARG A 83 -3.27 6.83 19.00
N THR A 84 -2.67 6.02 18.13
CA THR A 84 -1.37 5.38 18.37
C THR A 84 -0.27 6.41 18.55
N PHE A 85 -0.27 7.46 17.73
CA PHE A 85 0.68 8.57 17.82
C PHE A 85 0.30 9.63 18.87
N LYS A 86 -0.81 9.43 19.60
CA LYS A 86 -1.33 10.37 20.61
C LYS A 86 -1.50 11.80 20.08
N GLN A 87 -1.90 11.90 18.81
CA GLN A 87 -2.16 13.19 18.19
C GLN A 87 -3.50 13.75 18.66
N ASN A 88 -3.57 15.07 18.84
CA ASN A 88 -4.82 15.77 19.14
C ASN A 88 -5.40 16.41 17.86
N THR A 89 -5.64 15.58 16.86
CA THR A 89 -6.19 15.98 15.55
C THR A 89 -7.47 15.21 15.25
N PRO A 90 -8.39 15.76 14.45
CA PRO A 90 -9.51 14.99 13.93
C PRO A 90 -9.02 13.77 13.14
N PHE A 91 -9.81 12.70 13.17
CA PHE A 91 -9.52 11.46 12.49
C PHE A 91 -10.71 10.96 11.68
N ILE A 92 -10.46 10.01 10.80
CA ILE A 92 -11.46 9.34 9.97
C ILE A 92 -11.55 7.87 10.40
N ARG A 93 -12.78 7.40 10.60
CA ARG A 93 -13.10 6.02 10.96
C ARG A 93 -13.39 5.18 9.73
N VAL A 94 -13.06 3.90 9.81
CA VAL A 94 -13.45 2.88 8.84
C VAL A 94 -14.47 1.89 9.43
N SER A 95 -14.63 1.90 10.76
CA SER A 95 -15.53 1.04 11.51
C SER A 95 -16.29 1.83 12.60
N ASP A 96 -17.33 1.23 13.15
CA ASP A 96 -18.11 1.80 14.26
C ASP A 96 -17.46 1.60 15.65
N GLY A 97 -16.31 0.94 15.68
CA GLY A 97 -15.60 0.59 16.92
C GLY A 97 -16.15 -0.67 17.62
N ASN A 98 -17.28 -1.22 17.17
CA ASN A 98 -17.90 -2.43 17.70
C ASN A 98 -17.69 -3.65 16.79
N GLY A 99 -16.72 -3.59 15.90
CA GLY A 99 -16.38 -4.68 14.97
C GLY A 99 -17.20 -4.68 13.68
N LYS A 100 -17.85 -3.58 13.33
CA LYS A 100 -18.63 -3.45 12.10
C LYS A 100 -18.06 -2.33 11.23
N LEU A 101 -17.79 -2.63 9.96
CA LEU A 101 -17.37 -1.62 8.98
C LEU A 101 -18.48 -0.60 8.72
N LEU A 102 -18.08 0.65 8.48
CA LEU A 102 -19.03 1.70 8.09
C LEU A 102 -19.61 1.41 6.70
N PRO A 103 -20.85 1.85 6.42
CA PRO A 103 -21.45 1.71 5.08
C PRO A 103 -20.58 2.32 3.97
N GLU A 104 -19.94 3.46 4.24
CA GLU A 104 -19.02 4.13 3.31
C GLU A 104 -17.79 3.28 3.01
N THR A 105 -17.27 2.55 4.00
CA THR A 105 -16.16 1.61 3.78
C THR A 105 -16.54 0.50 2.81
N LEU A 106 -17.70 -0.12 3.05
CA LEU A 106 -18.23 -1.17 2.18
C LEU A 106 -18.51 -0.65 0.77
N HIS A 107 -19.11 0.53 0.66
CA HIS A 107 -19.39 1.15 -0.65
C HIS A 107 -18.10 1.46 -1.43
N ILE A 108 -17.05 1.96 -0.79
CA ILE A 108 -15.75 2.18 -1.43
C ILE A 108 -15.16 0.85 -1.93
N MET A 109 -15.30 -0.23 -1.16
CA MET A 109 -14.84 -1.56 -1.58
C MET A 109 -15.62 -2.06 -2.81
N GLU A 110 -16.94 -1.84 -2.86
CA GLU A 110 -17.78 -2.16 -4.02
C GLU A 110 -17.36 -1.37 -5.26
N LEU A 111 -17.11 -0.07 -5.15
CA LEU A 111 -16.61 0.77 -6.23
C LEU A 111 -15.28 0.27 -6.77
N CYS A 112 -14.35 -0.10 -5.89
CA CYS A 112 -13.06 -0.67 -6.28
C CYS A 112 -13.22 -2.02 -6.98
N ALA A 113 -14.11 -2.88 -6.48
CA ALA A 113 -14.40 -4.19 -7.07
C ALA A 113 -14.99 -4.06 -8.49
N GLN A 114 -15.97 -3.15 -8.66
CA GLN A 114 -16.59 -2.87 -9.95
C GLN A 114 -15.60 -2.31 -10.99
N ALA A 115 -14.68 -1.46 -10.54
CA ALA A 115 -13.66 -0.85 -11.39
C ALA A 115 -12.41 -1.74 -11.62
N ASP A 116 -12.33 -2.91 -10.98
CA ASP A 116 -11.14 -3.79 -10.93
C ASP A 116 -9.87 -3.06 -10.46
N VAL A 117 -10.01 -2.14 -9.48
CA VAL A 117 -8.95 -1.33 -8.90
C VAL A 117 -8.63 -1.83 -7.50
N ALA A 118 -7.37 -1.81 -7.11
CA ALA A 118 -6.95 -2.27 -5.79
C ALA A 118 -7.50 -1.37 -4.67
N PHE A 119 -7.98 -2.00 -3.60
CA PHE A 119 -8.38 -1.38 -2.35
C PHE A 119 -7.35 -1.71 -1.27
N ALA A 120 -6.85 -0.71 -0.56
CA ALA A 120 -5.84 -0.88 0.47
C ALA A 120 -6.32 -0.37 1.83
N THR A 121 -6.07 -1.13 2.90
CA THR A 121 -6.63 -0.90 4.26
C THR A 121 -6.11 0.36 4.96
N GLY A 122 -5.09 1.02 4.41
CA GLY A 122 -4.50 2.21 5.03
C GLY A 122 -3.84 1.91 6.39
N HIS A 123 -3.85 2.87 7.29
CA HIS A 123 -3.33 2.72 8.65
C HIS A 123 -4.41 2.29 9.65
N SER A 124 -5.32 1.45 9.21
CA SER A 124 -6.32 0.83 10.08
C SER A 124 -5.67 -0.13 11.07
N SER A 125 -6.33 -0.39 12.18
CA SER A 125 -5.86 -1.39 13.14
C SER A 125 -5.79 -2.79 12.51
N PRO A 126 -5.00 -3.72 13.07
CA PRO A 126 -4.99 -5.12 12.64
C PRO A 126 -6.39 -5.75 12.58
N THR A 127 -7.26 -5.44 13.55
CA THR A 127 -8.64 -5.94 13.59
C THR A 127 -9.48 -5.36 12.45
N GLU A 128 -9.44 -4.05 12.21
CA GLU A 128 -10.15 -3.42 11.11
C GLU A 128 -9.65 -3.90 9.74
N SER A 129 -8.34 -4.11 9.60
CA SER A 129 -7.75 -4.66 8.39
C SER A 129 -8.27 -6.08 8.09
N LEU A 130 -8.44 -6.92 9.12
CA LEU A 130 -9.05 -8.25 8.98
C LEU A 130 -10.55 -8.18 8.68
N LEU A 131 -11.29 -7.22 9.25
CA LEU A 131 -12.70 -6.99 8.88
C LEU A 131 -12.84 -6.61 7.41
N MET A 132 -11.98 -5.75 6.89
CA MET A 132 -11.96 -5.38 5.46
C MET A 132 -11.56 -6.57 4.59
N ALA A 133 -10.57 -7.37 5.00
CA ALA A 133 -10.20 -8.60 4.29
C ALA A 133 -11.36 -9.62 4.24
N GLN A 134 -12.11 -9.77 5.35
CA GLN A 134 -13.29 -10.63 5.39
C GLN A 134 -14.38 -10.12 4.46
N ALA A 135 -14.69 -8.82 4.50
CA ALA A 135 -15.67 -8.22 3.61
C ALA A 135 -15.29 -8.39 2.12
N ALA A 136 -13.99 -8.19 1.78
CA ALA A 136 -13.50 -8.44 0.43
C ALA A 136 -13.68 -9.90 0.00
N HIS A 137 -13.39 -10.86 0.89
CA HIS A 137 -13.62 -12.28 0.67
C HIS A 137 -15.09 -12.58 0.35
N ASP A 138 -15.99 -12.06 1.19
CA ASP A 138 -17.44 -12.28 1.08
C ASP A 138 -18.02 -11.67 -0.21
N MET A 139 -17.49 -10.52 -0.66
CA MET A 139 -17.81 -9.88 -1.94
C MET A 139 -17.17 -10.60 -3.15
N GLY A 140 -16.27 -11.57 -2.96
CA GLY A 140 -15.46 -12.15 -4.03
C GLY A 140 -14.42 -11.20 -4.64
N PHE A 141 -14.12 -10.09 -3.98
CA PHE A 141 -13.17 -9.07 -4.43
C PHE A 141 -11.72 -9.53 -4.24
N LYS A 142 -10.91 -9.52 -5.31
CA LYS A 142 -9.58 -10.16 -5.36
C LYS A 142 -8.38 -9.22 -5.14
N LYS A 143 -8.61 -7.90 -5.12
CA LYS A 143 -7.52 -6.90 -5.04
C LYS A 143 -7.56 -6.12 -3.72
N CYS A 144 -7.92 -6.78 -2.60
CA CYS A 144 -7.80 -6.21 -1.27
C CYS A 144 -6.35 -6.31 -0.77
N ILE A 145 -5.77 -5.20 -0.33
CA ILE A 145 -4.39 -5.07 0.14
C ILE A 145 -4.39 -4.73 1.62
N ILE A 146 -3.70 -5.51 2.43
CA ILE A 146 -3.32 -5.15 3.80
C ILE A 146 -2.10 -4.24 3.70
N THR A 147 -2.27 -2.97 4.06
CA THR A 147 -1.24 -1.94 3.92
C THR A 147 -0.14 -2.12 4.95
N HIS A 148 1.08 -2.36 4.51
CA HIS A 148 2.35 -2.50 5.26
C HIS A 148 2.22 -3.00 6.72
N PRO A 149 1.60 -4.19 6.95
CA PRO A 149 1.39 -4.75 8.29
C PRO A 149 2.69 -5.19 8.99
N ASN A 150 3.83 -5.01 8.34
CA ASN A 150 5.17 -5.21 8.90
C ASN A 150 5.68 -3.98 9.67
N ALA A 151 5.10 -2.80 9.47
CA ALA A 151 5.51 -1.61 10.19
C ALA A 151 5.20 -1.76 11.69
N LEU A 152 6.19 -1.48 12.54
CA LEU A 152 6.12 -1.76 13.99
C LEU A 152 4.96 -1.06 14.71
N ILE A 153 4.39 -0.01 14.09
CA ILE A 153 3.33 0.81 14.64
C ILE A 153 1.96 0.10 14.57
N TRP A 154 1.67 -0.59 13.45
CA TRP A 154 0.43 -1.34 13.20
C TRP A 154 0.71 -2.80 12.85
N LYS A 155 1.75 -3.34 13.48
CA LYS A 155 2.25 -4.69 13.23
C LYS A 155 1.15 -5.74 13.46
N MET A 156 0.92 -6.53 12.43
CA MET A 156 0.11 -7.74 12.52
C MET A 156 0.97 -8.92 12.99
N SER A 157 0.37 -9.80 13.80
CA SER A 157 1.02 -11.06 14.17
C SER A 157 1.07 -12.03 12.98
N PRO A 158 1.95 -13.05 13.00
CA PRO A 158 1.97 -14.09 11.96
C PRO A 158 0.60 -14.73 11.73
N ALA A 159 -0.13 -15.08 12.79
CA ALA A 159 -1.47 -15.66 12.69
C ALA A 159 -2.48 -14.71 12.00
N GLN A 160 -2.37 -13.39 12.23
CA GLN A 160 -3.21 -12.41 11.55
C GLN A 160 -2.86 -12.28 10.07
N LEU A 161 -1.56 -12.37 9.72
CA LEU A 161 -1.11 -12.37 8.32
C LEU A 161 -1.59 -13.63 7.59
N GLU A 162 -1.46 -14.81 8.20
CA GLU A 162 -2.00 -16.07 7.68
C GLU A 162 -3.51 -15.98 7.47
N ARG A 163 -4.23 -15.41 8.43
CA ARG A 163 -5.68 -15.19 8.31
C ARG A 163 -6.02 -14.27 7.16
N ALA A 164 -5.33 -13.13 7.00
CA ALA A 164 -5.53 -12.21 5.89
C ALA A 164 -5.28 -12.91 4.54
N ALA A 165 -4.19 -13.65 4.43
CA ALA A 165 -3.83 -14.42 3.24
C ALA A 165 -4.88 -15.49 2.91
N SER A 166 -5.40 -16.22 3.91
CA SER A 166 -6.46 -17.24 3.74
C SER A 166 -7.78 -16.64 3.25
N LEU A 167 -8.05 -15.39 3.55
CA LEU A 167 -9.18 -14.61 3.03
C LEU A 167 -8.96 -14.10 1.60
N GLY A 168 -7.78 -14.34 1.02
CA GLY A 168 -7.42 -13.91 -0.33
C GLY A 168 -6.87 -12.49 -0.41
N ALA A 169 -6.65 -11.81 0.71
CA ALA A 169 -6.02 -10.51 0.73
C ALA A 169 -4.53 -10.59 0.35
N TRP A 170 -4.01 -9.51 -0.21
CA TRP A 170 -2.60 -9.33 -0.50
C TRP A 170 -1.92 -8.57 0.64
N ILE A 171 -0.73 -8.99 1.00
CA ILE A 171 0.06 -8.39 2.06
C ILE A 171 1.10 -7.47 1.43
N GLU A 172 0.99 -6.17 1.66
CA GLU A 172 2.00 -5.20 1.23
C GLU A 172 3.14 -5.17 2.25
N PHE A 173 4.27 -5.80 1.94
CA PHE A 173 5.48 -5.64 2.74
C PHE A 173 6.21 -4.36 2.32
N CYS A 174 6.19 -3.34 3.19
CA CYS A 174 6.86 -2.07 2.94
C CYS A 174 8.30 -2.11 3.46
N TYR A 175 9.27 -1.87 2.57
CA TYR A 175 10.68 -1.90 2.92
C TYR A 175 11.17 -0.64 3.64
N LEU A 176 10.34 0.41 3.74
CA LEU A 176 10.66 1.67 4.42
C LEU A 176 11.19 1.47 5.85
N GLY A 177 10.60 0.53 6.60
CA GLY A 177 11.01 0.24 7.97
C GLY A 177 12.48 -0.20 8.12
N ARG A 178 13.10 -0.68 7.04
CA ARG A 178 14.54 -1.01 7.00
C ARG A 178 15.44 0.22 6.95
N PHE A 179 14.89 1.37 6.56
CA PHE A 179 15.60 2.64 6.44
C PHE A 179 15.35 3.60 7.62
N TRP A 180 14.49 3.25 8.58
CA TRP A 180 14.28 4.01 9.81
C TRP A 180 15.48 3.90 10.76
N GLY A 181 15.50 4.68 11.81
CA GLY A 181 16.49 4.63 12.88
C GLY A 181 17.24 5.95 13.08
N GLU A 182 17.98 6.04 14.18
CA GLU A 182 18.65 7.26 14.67
C GLU A 182 19.54 7.96 13.62
N ASP A 183 20.13 7.19 12.71
CA ASP A 183 21.01 7.66 11.63
C ASP A 183 20.26 8.00 10.32
N SER A 184 18.92 8.07 10.36
CA SER A 184 18.07 8.33 9.19
C SER A 184 17.30 9.65 9.32
N ALA A 185 16.60 10.02 8.23
CA ALA A 185 15.65 11.15 8.27
C ALA A 185 14.39 10.87 9.11
N MET A 186 14.23 9.65 9.64
CA MET A 186 13.10 9.24 10.50
C MET A 186 13.64 8.60 11.80
N PRO A 187 14.31 9.37 12.66
CA PRO A 187 15.08 8.85 13.80
C PRO A 187 14.20 8.32 14.94
N THR A 188 12.95 8.76 15.01
CA THR A 188 11.99 8.35 16.06
C THR A 188 11.37 6.96 15.82
N TYR A 189 11.52 6.41 14.62
CA TYR A 189 10.98 5.10 14.28
C TYR A 189 12.06 4.03 14.40
N PRO A 190 11.79 2.91 15.10
CA PRO A 190 12.76 1.83 15.23
C PRO A 190 13.00 1.16 13.87
N ARG A 191 14.28 0.89 13.58
CA ARG A 191 14.67 0.16 12.36
C ARG A 191 14.26 -1.30 12.46
N GLN A 192 13.53 -1.78 11.49
CA GLN A 192 13.24 -3.21 11.35
C GLN A 192 14.53 -3.97 10.97
N SER A 193 14.84 -5.03 11.67
CA SER A 193 15.97 -5.90 11.34
C SER A 193 15.70 -6.71 10.06
N LEU A 194 16.75 -7.19 9.39
CA LEU A 194 16.58 -8.06 8.22
C LEU A 194 15.96 -9.41 8.64
N GLN A 195 16.29 -9.91 9.81
CA GLN A 195 15.70 -11.12 10.35
C GLN A 195 14.18 -10.98 10.50
N GLU A 196 13.69 -9.94 11.19
CA GLU A 196 12.25 -9.67 11.33
C GLU A 196 11.56 -9.52 9.97
N ALA A 197 12.20 -8.81 9.02
CA ALA A 197 11.67 -8.65 7.68
C ALA A 197 11.51 -10.00 6.96
N THR A 198 12.52 -10.87 7.04
CA THR A 198 12.47 -12.18 6.39
C THR A 198 11.51 -13.15 7.06
N GLU A 199 11.37 -13.10 8.38
CA GLU A 199 10.37 -13.88 9.13
C GLU A 199 8.95 -13.53 8.66
N ILE A 200 8.62 -12.24 8.56
CA ILE A 200 7.32 -11.77 8.09
C ILE A 200 7.07 -12.18 6.63
N LEU A 201 8.05 -11.98 5.75
CA LEU A 201 7.93 -12.32 4.33
C LEU A 201 7.72 -13.83 4.07
N ARG A 202 8.12 -14.70 5.02
CA ARG A 202 7.93 -16.16 4.93
C ARG A 202 6.59 -16.64 5.44
N VAL A 203 5.77 -15.80 6.06
CA VAL A 203 4.46 -16.20 6.59
C VAL A 203 3.50 -16.61 5.46
N ALA A 204 3.37 -15.77 4.44
CA ALA A 204 2.50 -16.03 3.28
C ALA A 204 3.13 -15.49 2.00
N PRO A 205 4.24 -16.08 1.53
CA PRO A 205 5.05 -15.54 0.45
C PRO A 205 4.29 -15.45 -0.89
N GLU A 206 3.33 -16.34 -1.14
CA GLU A 206 2.49 -16.37 -2.34
C GLU A 206 1.41 -15.28 -2.35
N ARG A 207 1.15 -14.65 -1.20
CA ARG A 207 0.19 -13.55 -1.02
C ARG A 207 0.86 -12.25 -0.63
N THR A 208 2.18 -12.17 -0.70
CA THR A 208 2.96 -10.99 -0.31
C THR A 208 3.62 -10.34 -1.52
N PHE A 209 3.57 -9.02 -1.58
CA PHE A 209 4.35 -8.22 -2.51
C PHE A 209 5.14 -7.15 -1.76
N ILE A 210 6.19 -6.64 -2.39
CA ILE A 210 7.13 -5.72 -1.74
C ILE A 210 7.03 -4.34 -2.38
N THR A 211 6.89 -3.32 -1.54
CA THR A 211 6.99 -1.90 -1.91
C THR A 211 8.10 -1.22 -1.13
N THR A 212 8.46 0.00 -1.49
CA THR A 212 9.43 0.78 -0.72
C THR A 212 8.77 1.86 0.12
N ASP A 213 7.65 2.41 -0.32
CA ASP A 213 7.03 3.64 0.24
C ASP A 213 8.05 4.80 0.42
N LEU A 214 9.10 4.80 -0.40
CA LEU A 214 10.16 5.81 -0.39
C LEU A 214 9.79 7.00 -1.27
N GLY A 215 10.22 8.17 -0.86
CA GLY A 215 9.96 9.46 -1.51
C GLY A 215 10.10 10.63 -0.54
N GLN A 216 10.28 10.34 0.73
CA GLN A 216 10.47 11.33 1.79
C GLN A 216 11.85 11.97 1.68
N VAL A 217 11.93 13.25 2.02
CA VAL A 217 13.19 14.01 2.04
C VAL A 217 14.18 13.37 3.01
N GLY A 218 15.42 13.21 2.59
CA GLY A 218 16.49 12.62 3.39
C GLY A 218 16.50 11.09 3.43
N MET A 219 15.49 10.42 2.84
CA MET A 219 15.48 8.97 2.69
C MET A 219 16.13 8.54 1.36
N PRO A 220 16.55 7.26 1.21
CA PRO A 220 17.03 6.74 -0.05
C PRO A 220 16.00 6.94 -1.17
N ARG A 221 16.48 7.09 -2.41
CA ARG A 221 15.58 7.17 -3.56
C ARG A 221 14.89 5.82 -3.80
N PRO A 222 13.63 5.79 -4.28
CA PRO A 222 12.83 4.57 -4.42
C PRO A 222 13.54 3.44 -5.19
N VAL A 223 14.20 3.75 -6.29
CA VAL A 223 14.93 2.74 -7.11
C VAL A 223 16.12 2.17 -6.33
N ALA A 224 16.87 3.00 -5.62
CA ALA A 224 17.99 2.56 -4.79
C ALA A 224 17.50 1.66 -3.65
N GLY A 225 16.43 2.06 -2.97
CA GLY A 225 15.81 1.27 -1.89
C GLY A 225 15.29 -0.08 -2.38
N MET A 226 14.63 -0.14 -3.53
CA MET A 226 14.17 -1.41 -4.10
C MET A 226 15.33 -2.32 -4.51
N ARG A 227 16.41 -1.76 -5.05
CA ARG A 227 17.65 -2.51 -5.38
C ARG A 227 18.28 -3.10 -4.11
N GLN A 228 18.33 -2.32 -3.03
CA GLN A 228 18.80 -2.79 -1.73
C GLN A 228 17.93 -3.93 -1.21
N ALA A 229 16.60 -3.75 -1.20
CA ALA A 229 15.64 -4.77 -0.80
C ALA A 229 15.88 -6.10 -1.52
N ARG A 230 15.93 -6.06 -2.86
CA ARG A 230 16.20 -7.24 -3.68
C ARG A 230 17.51 -7.92 -3.30
N ASN A 231 18.59 -7.16 -3.14
CA ASN A 231 19.92 -7.70 -2.85
C ASN A 231 20.00 -8.33 -1.44
N GLU A 232 19.40 -7.67 -0.44
CA GLU A 232 19.34 -8.19 0.94
C GLU A 232 18.53 -9.49 1.00
N LEU A 233 17.40 -9.55 0.31
CA LEU A 233 16.54 -10.74 0.30
C LEU A 233 17.13 -11.91 -0.47
N LEU A 234 17.85 -11.66 -1.56
CA LEU A 234 18.64 -12.73 -2.24
C LEU A 234 19.68 -13.33 -1.30
N LYS A 235 20.42 -12.48 -0.57
CA LYS A 235 21.41 -12.93 0.43
C LYS A 235 20.76 -13.67 1.59
N ALA A 236 19.52 -13.34 1.93
CA ALA A 236 18.73 -14.01 2.97
C ALA A 236 18.07 -15.33 2.48
N GLY A 237 18.36 -15.77 1.24
CA GLY A 237 17.94 -17.06 0.71
C GLY A 237 16.57 -17.06 0.01
N PHE A 238 16.00 -15.91 -0.33
CA PHE A 238 14.82 -15.87 -1.20
C PHE A 238 15.25 -16.21 -2.64
N SER A 239 14.50 -17.09 -3.29
CA SER A 239 14.79 -17.44 -4.69
C SER A 239 14.47 -16.27 -5.65
N ALA A 240 15.17 -16.24 -6.78
CA ALA A 240 14.88 -15.24 -7.83
C ALA A 240 13.42 -15.31 -8.32
N ALA A 241 12.84 -16.52 -8.39
CA ALA A 241 11.44 -16.72 -8.78
C ALA A 241 10.47 -16.12 -7.74
N CYS A 242 10.71 -16.34 -6.45
CA CYS A 242 9.93 -15.76 -5.38
C CYS A 242 9.99 -14.22 -5.42
N LEU A 243 11.18 -13.65 -5.56
CA LEU A 243 11.35 -12.21 -5.65
C LEU A 243 10.75 -11.63 -6.94
N LYS A 244 10.78 -12.36 -8.06
CA LYS A 244 10.07 -11.94 -9.28
C LYS A 244 8.57 -11.83 -9.03
N SER A 245 7.97 -12.81 -8.37
CA SER A 245 6.55 -12.74 -7.98
C SER A 245 6.26 -11.53 -7.11
N MET A 246 7.02 -11.34 -6.01
CA MET A 246 6.79 -10.27 -5.03
C MET A 246 7.08 -8.86 -5.56
N LEU A 247 8.02 -8.69 -6.47
CA LEU A 247 8.49 -7.39 -6.95
C LEU A 247 7.94 -6.99 -8.32
N SER A 248 7.36 -7.92 -9.06
CA SER A 248 6.94 -7.70 -10.44
C SER A 248 5.56 -8.26 -10.75
N ASP A 249 5.35 -9.58 -10.61
CA ASP A 249 4.13 -10.22 -11.11
C ASP A 249 2.91 -9.82 -10.28
N THR A 250 3.02 -9.87 -8.95
CA THR A 250 1.94 -9.46 -8.04
C THR A 250 1.63 -7.95 -8.11
N PRO A 251 2.62 -7.04 -8.04
CA PRO A 251 2.34 -5.62 -8.28
C PRO A 251 1.69 -5.34 -9.64
N ALA A 252 2.13 -6.00 -10.72
CA ALA A 252 1.55 -5.85 -12.04
C ALA A 252 0.07 -6.28 -12.07
N TYR A 253 -0.26 -7.42 -11.46
CA TYR A 253 -1.65 -7.89 -11.31
C TYR A 253 -2.51 -6.88 -10.55
N LEU A 254 -2.02 -6.37 -9.42
CA LEU A 254 -2.78 -5.46 -8.56
C LEU A 254 -3.13 -4.15 -9.26
N ILE A 255 -2.21 -3.59 -10.04
CA ILE A 255 -2.46 -2.35 -10.79
C ILE A 255 -3.11 -2.58 -12.16
N GLY A 256 -3.46 -3.83 -12.51
CA GLY A 256 -4.08 -4.17 -13.79
C GLY A 256 -3.14 -3.91 -14.98
N LEU A 257 -1.85 -4.14 -14.82
CA LEU A 257 -0.89 -4.07 -15.90
C LEU A 257 -0.87 -5.42 -16.62
N GLU A 258 -1.42 -5.47 -17.83
CA GLU A 258 -1.43 -6.67 -18.65
C GLU A 258 -0.01 -7.20 -18.95
N LYS A 259 0.10 -8.52 -19.12
CA LYS A 259 1.37 -9.21 -19.39
C LYS A 259 1.93 -8.87 -20.76
#